data_f12766944869eccff09e4a9037b25ba3
#
_entry.id   f12766944869eccff09e4a9037b25ba3
#
_cell.length_a   1.000
_cell.length_b   1.000
_cell.length_c   1.000
_cell.angle_alpha   90.00
_cell.angle_beta   90.00
_cell.angle_gamma   90.00
#
_symmetry.space_group_name_H-M   'P 1'
#
loop_
_entity.id
_entity.type
_entity.pdbx_description
1 polymer ?
#
loop_
_entity_poly.entity_id
_entity_poly.type
_entity_poly.pdbx_seq_one_letter_code
_entity_poly.pdbx_strand_id
1 'polypeptide(L)'
;LAILTCNVVLMSASYTMLIPFLPMYLINELGVTSDNVNMWSGIIFSVTFIVSAVMAPIWGKLSDKKGRKPMAVRAGVGLAITYFICGIVSSPIQLMFARILQGFAAGLWPAELAIMSSYAPKEKLGFCMGVMQGALTAGGVIGPLLGGVLASVFGMRVSFFISAGALALITLITLIFIKEPPREAKTPEQLALAKEAEKVNLLKVPMIRRMLECAVVIQMAILILQPILTLYVAELHHSMENVIMLSGMVFSLGGFAGAISAPLWGRYGQSHGFFRTMCITLAGTGFILIIQSIPNTLTSFAILQFVCGLFYAGVYPSINSILVKKSPAEQRGRIFGLMFAAQQIG
;
A
#
# COMPACT_ATOMS: atom_id res chain seq x y z
N LEU A 1 3.17 -10.16 15.54
CA LEU A 1 2.07 -9.47 14.88
C LEU A 1 2.07 -7.97 15.26
N ALA A 2 1.95 -7.61 16.55
CA ALA A 2 1.81 -6.21 16.99
C ALA A 2 2.90 -5.28 16.43
N ILE A 3 4.18 -5.64 16.52
CA ILE A 3 5.31 -4.82 16.03
C ILE A 3 5.18 -4.56 14.52
N LEU A 4 4.93 -5.59 13.72
CA LEU A 4 4.74 -5.43 12.26
C LEU A 4 3.50 -4.59 11.95
N THR A 5 2.42 -4.75 12.70
CA THR A 5 1.21 -3.94 12.55
C THR A 5 1.50 -2.45 12.82
N CYS A 6 2.18 -2.13 13.92
CA CYS A 6 2.58 -0.74 14.22
C CYS A 6 3.52 -0.18 13.14
N ASN A 7 4.49 -0.97 12.68
CA ASN A 7 5.37 -0.57 11.59
C ASN A 7 4.60 -0.21 10.33
N VAL A 8 3.61 -1.04 9.95
CA VAL A 8 2.79 -0.80 8.76
C VAL A 8 1.94 0.46 8.89
N VAL A 9 1.32 0.71 10.06
CA VAL A 9 0.56 1.96 10.30
C VAL A 9 1.47 3.18 10.12
N LEU A 10 2.62 3.19 10.79
CA LEU A 10 3.57 4.31 10.72
C LEU A 10 4.16 4.47 9.31
N MET A 11 4.51 3.38 8.64
CA MET A 11 4.98 3.39 7.26
C MET A 11 3.93 3.99 6.32
N SER A 12 2.70 3.48 6.39
CA SER A 12 1.60 3.94 5.54
C SER A 12 1.26 5.41 5.80
N ALA A 13 1.21 5.81 7.08
CA ALA A 13 0.99 7.21 7.45
C ALA A 13 2.10 8.12 6.92
N SER A 14 3.37 7.75 7.10
CA SER A 14 4.52 8.52 6.59
C SER A 14 4.52 8.63 5.07
N TYR A 15 4.11 7.55 4.37
CA TYR A 15 4.07 7.53 2.91
C TYR A 15 2.93 8.40 2.35
N THR A 16 1.76 8.36 2.96
CA THR A 16 0.56 9.02 2.44
C THR A 16 0.43 10.48 2.91
N MET A 17 1.09 10.86 4.01
CA MET A 17 0.90 12.19 4.61
C MET A 17 1.32 13.35 3.69
N LEU A 18 2.26 13.13 2.77
CA LEU A 18 2.76 14.17 1.88
C LEU A 18 2.11 14.18 0.48
N ILE A 19 1.30 13.14 0.16
CA ILE A 19 0.68 13.03 -1.16
C ILE A 19 -0.20 14.24 -1.50
N PRO A 20 -1.13 14.69 -0.62
CA PRO A 20 -2.02 15.80 -0.94
C PRO A 20 -1.30 17.14 -1.05
N PHE A 21 -0.12 17.28 -0.45
CA PHE A 21 0.62 18.55 -0.38
C PHE A 21 1.69 18.70 -1.46
N LEU A 22 1.91 17.69 -2.29
CA LEU A 22 2.93 17.75 -3.35
C LEU A 22 2.74 18.94 -4.30
N PRO A 23 1.53 19.26 -4.82
CA PRO A 23 1.33 20.44 -5.66
C PRO A 23 1.67 21.74 -4.96
N MET A 24 1.28 21.89 -3.68
CA MET A 24 1.60 23.06 -2.87
C MET A 24 3.10 23.16 -2.60
N TYR A 25 3.77 22.04 -2.38
CA TYR A 25 5.22 22.00 -2.21
C TYR A 25 5.97 22.47 -3.47
N LEU A 26 5.48 22.06 -4.66
CA LEU A 26 6.02 22.48 -5.93
C LEU A 26 5.88 23.99 -6.16
N ILE A 27 4.73 24.58 -5.81
CA ILE A 27 4.50 26.01 -5.96
C ILE A 27 5.28 26.81 -4.93
N ASN A 28 5.10 26.52 -3.65
CA ASN A 28 5.55 27.38 -2.55
C ASN A 28 7.05 27.24 -2.27
N GLU A 29 7.60 26.04 -2.45
CA GLU A 29 8.99 25.74 -2.04
C GLU A 29 9.95 25.59 -3.23
N LEU A 30 9.44 25.17 -4.41
CA LEU A 30 10.25 24.88 -5.58
C LEU A 30 10.01 25.85 -6.74
N GLY A 31 9.12 26.85 -6.58
CA GLY A 31 8.90 27.93 -7.54
C GLY A 31 8.25 27.50 -8.86
N VAL A 32 7.49 26.39 -8.85
CA VAL A 32 6.75 25.95 -10.05
C VAL A 32 5.53 26.83 -10.25
N THR A 33 5.32 27.31 -11.49
CA THR A 33 4.13 28.10 -11.83
C THR A 33 2.85 27.26 -11.77
N SER A 34 1.73 27.90 -11.46
CA SER A 34 0.41 27.26 -11.38
C SER A 34 0.03 26.53 -12.67
N ASP A 35 0.45 27.02 -13.83
CA ASP A 35 0.17 26.40 -15.13
C ASP A 35 0.88 25.04 -15.31
N ASN A 36 2.06 24.89 -14.71
CA ASN A 36 2.91 23.70 -14.86
C ASN A 36 2.82 22.73 -13.68
N VAL A 37 2.15 23.09 -12.58
CA VAL A 37 2.13 22.29 -11.36
C VAL A 37 1.48 20.92 -11.57
N ASN A 38 0.42 20.84 -12.34
CA ASN A 38 -0.27 19.58 -12.63
C ASN A 38 0.63 18.64 -13.43
N MET A 39 1.36 19.15 -14.42
CA MET A 39 2.31 18.39 -15.22
C MET A 39 3.46 17.85 -14.34
N TRP A 40 4.09 18.71 -13.55
CA TRP A 40 5.17 18.30 -12.65
C TRP A 40 4.71 17.30 -11.58
N SER A 41 3.54 17.52 -10.99
CA SER A 41 2.95 16.58 -10.01
C SER A 41 2.72 15.20 -10.65
N GLY A 42 2.13 15.16 -11.84
CA GLY A 42 1.92 13.93 -12.58
C GLY A 42 3.23 13.18 -12.89
N ILE A 43 4.25 13.88 -13.41
CA ILE A 43 5.56 13.28 -13.70
C ILE A 43 6.21 12.73 -12.44
N ILE A 44 6.25 13.49 -11.36
CA ILE A 44 6.89 13.14 -10.10
C ILE A 44 6.22 11.92 -9.45
N PHE A 45 4.88 11.84 -9.49
CA PHE A 45 4.15 10.66 -9.04
C PHE A 45 4.42 9.44 -9.94
N SER A 46 4.24 9.60 -11.24
CA SER A 46 4.35 8.50 -12.20
C SER A 46 5.74 7.85 -12.18
N VAL A 47 6.81 8.66 -12.13
CA VAL A 47 8.17 8.13 -12.12
C VAL A 47 8.44 7.25 -10.90
N THR A 48 7.91 7.61 -9.73
CA THR A 48 8.07 6.81 -8.51
C THR A 48 7.38 5.44 -8.67
N PHE A 49 6.15 5.43 -9.20
CA PHE A 49 5.38 4.20 -9.40
C PHE A 49 6.02 3.30 -10.46
N ILE A 50 6.45 3.85 -11.59
CA ILE A 50 7.12 3.10 -12.66
C ILE A 50 8.39 2.44 -12.14
N VAL A 51 9.25 3.19 -11.47
CA VAL A 51 10.51 2.65 -10.93
C VAL A 51 10.22 1.58 -9.86
N SER A 52 9.27 1.82 -8.95
CA SER A 52 8.93 0.83 -7.93
C SER A 52 8.29 -0.42 -8.51
N ALA A 53 7.48 -0.32 -9.57
CA ALA A 53 6.90 -1.48 -10.27
C ALA A 53 7.98 -2.38 -10.87
N VAL A 54 9.00 -1.78 -11.49
CA VAL A 54 10.14 -2.52 -12.07
C VAL A 54 11.02 -3.14 -10.98
N MET A 55 11.29 -2.40 -9.91
CA MET A 55 12.21 -2.83 -8.86
C MET A 55 11.60 -3.85 -7.88
N ALA A 56 10.28 -3.80 -7.65
CA ALA A 56 9.64 -4.65 -6.65
C ALA A 56 9.84 -6.16 -6.85
N PRO A 57 9.70 -6.74 -8.05
CA PRO A 57 9.98 -8.16 -8.26
C PRO A 57 11.45 -8.52 -8.06
N ILE A 58 12.37 -7.58 -8.38
CA ILE A 58 13.82 -7.77 -8.22
C ILE A 58 14.15 -7.83 -6.72
N TRP A 59 13.66 -6.86 -5.95
CA TRP A 59 13.86 -6.85 -4.50
C TRP A 59 13.15 -8.01 -3.81
N GLY A 60 11.98 -8.41 -4.29
CA GLY A 60 11.27 -9.59 -3.81
C GLY A 60 12.10 -10.87 -3.98
N LYS A 61 12.66 -11.08 -5.16
CA LYS A 61 13.58 -12.22 -5.42
C LYS A 61 14.83 -12.16 -4.56
N LEU A 62 15.38 -10.96 -4.36
CA LEU A 62 16.57 -10.79 -3.52
C LEU A 62 16.25 -11.03 -2.04
N SER A 63 15.04 -10.67 -1.60
CA SER A 63 14.51 -10.94 -0.26
C SER A 63 14.46 -12.44 0.04
N ASP A 64 14.01 -13.25 -0.91
CA ASP A 64 13.98 -14.70 -0.76
C ASP A 64 15.41 -15.30 -0.63
N LYS A 65 16.40 -14.69 -1.32
CA LYS A 65 17.81 -15.16 -1.30
C LYS A 65 18.62 -14.66 -0.11
N LYS A 66 18.60 -13.34 0.14
CA LYS A 66 19.46 -12.70 1.15
C LYS A 66 18.80 -12.59 2.54
N GLY A 67 17.49 -12.83 2.64
CA GLY A 67 16.72 -12.69 3.87
C GLY A 67 15.70 -11.56 3.79
N ARG A 68 14.62 -11.75 4.52
CA ARG A 68 13.47 -10.83 4.50
C ARG A 68 13.70 -9.60 5.36
N LYS A 69 14.28 -9.81 6.57
CA LYS A 69 14.64 -8.73 7.47
C LYS A 69 15.68 -7.77 6.84
N PRO A 70 16.82 -8.23 6.29
CA PRO A 70 17.76 -7.33 5.64
C PRO A 70 17.15 -6.51 4.50
N MET A 71 16.21 -7.09 3.75
CA MET A 71 15.53 -6.36 2.67
C MET A 71 14.52 -5.34 3.19
N ALA A 72 13.81 -5.62 4.29
CA ALA A 72 12.96 -4.65 4.96
C ALA A 72 13.81 -3.47 5.51
N VAL A 73 14.92 -3.77 6.18
CA VAL A 73 15.85 -2.74 6.69
C VAL A 73 16.42 -1.89 5.54
N ARG A 74 16.88 -2.52 4.44
CA ARG A 74 17.34 -1.80 3.25
C ARG A 74 16.26 -0.84 2.71
N ALA A 75 15.03 -1.33 2.58
CA ALA A 75 13.93 -0.51 2.07
C ALA A 75 13.62 0.65 3.02
N GLY A 76 13.56 0.40 4.32
CA GLY A 76 13.32 1.43 5.33
C GLY A 76 14.40 2.50 5.38
N VAL A 77 15.67 2.12 5.38
CA VAL A 77 16.82 3.06 5.29
C VAL A 77 16.74 3.87 4.00
N GLY A 78 16.55 3.20 2.86
CA GLY A 78 16.46 3.88 1.56
C GLY A 78 15.31 4.87 1.51
N LEU A 79 14.13 4.52 2.03
CA LEU A 79 13.00 5.43 2.14
C LEU A 79 13.28 6.60 3.07
N ALA A 80 13.86 6.37 4.26
CA ALA A 80 14.21 7.44 5.19
C ALA A 80 15.17 8.46 4.54
N ILE A 81 16.22 7.98 3.86
CA ILE A 81 17.18 8.83 3.15
C ILE A 81 16.48 9.63 2.03
N THR A 82 15.64 9.00 1.23
CA THR A 82 14.98 9.68 0.10
C THR A 82 13.95 10.70 0.57
N TYR A 83 13.24 10.46 1.67
CA TYR A 83 12.37 11.47 2.29
C TYR A 83 13.17 12.64 2.85
N PHE A 84 14.31 12.38 3.48
CA PHE A 84 15.22 13.45 3.92
C PHE A 84 15.71 14.29 2.74
N ILE A 85 16.13 13.64 1.63
CA ILE A 85 16.52 14.34 0.39
C ILE A 85 15.37 15.19 -0.14
N CYS A 86 14.12 14.67 -0.15
CA CYS A 86 12.95 15.45 -0.59
C CYS A 86 12.73 16.73 0.24
N GLY A 87 13.15 16.77 1.50
CA GLY A 87 13.07 17.97 2.35
C GLY A 87 14.13 19.04 2.05
N ILE A 88 15.26 18.68 1.44
CA ILE A 88 16.37 19.62 1.15
C ILE A 88 16.44 20.09 -0.29
N VAL A 89 15.70 19.48 -1.22
CA VAL A 89 15.71 19.86 -2.64
C VAL A 89 15.22 21.29 -2.84
N SER A 90 15.75 21.95 -3.87
CA SER A 90 15.45 23.34 -4.23
C SER A 90 14.89 23.51 -5.65
N SER A 91 14.73 22.39 -6.39
CA SER A 91 14.15 22.44 -7.74
C SER A 91 13.26 21.23 -8.04
N PRO A 92 12.27 21.36 -8.96
CA PRO A 92 11.41 20.23 -9.36
C PRO A 92 12.19 19.05 -9.95
N ILE A 93 13.28 19.35 -10.67
CA ILE A 93 14.15 18.32 -11.27
C ILE A 93 14.85 17.51 -10.17
N GLN A 94 15.38 18.16 -9.14
CA GLN A 94 16.00 17.48 -8.00
C GLN A 94 14.97 16.60 -7.27
N LEU A 95 13.74 17.11 -7.09
CA LEU A 95 12.65 16.34 -6.50
C LEU A 95 12.32 15.11 -7.34
N MET A 96 12.27 15.25 -8.67
CA MET A 96 12.05 14.10 -9.57
C MET A 96 13.14 13.04 -9.39
N PHE A 97 14.41 13.40 -9.31
CA PHE A 97 15.49 12.45 -9.04
C PHE A 97 15.37 11.80 -7.66
N ALA A 98 15.03 12.56 -6.63
CA ALA A 98 14.76 12.01 -5.29
C ALA A 98 13.61 10.97 -5.32
N ARG A 99 12.56 11.21 -6.12
CA ARG A 99 11.44 10.30 -6.32
C ARG A 99 11.81 9.05 -7.12
N ILE A 100 12.71 9.17 -8.10
CA ILE A 100 13.30 8.00 -8.78
C ILE A 100 14.05 7.11 -7.76
N LEU A 101 14.89 7.72 -6.93
CA LEU A 101 15.60 7.00 -5.86
C LEU A 101 14.62 6.38 -4.85
N GLN A 102 13.53 7.06 -4.53
CA GLN A 102 12.47 6.53 -3.66
C GLN A 102 11.80 5.30 -4.29
N GLY A 103 11.48 5.32 -5.57
CA GLY A 103 10.96 4.17 -6.31
C GLY A 103 11.94 2.99 -6.29
N PHE A 104 13.24 3.26 -6.44
CA PHE A 104 14.29 2.24 -6.33
C PHE A 104 14.41 1.68 -4.91
N ALA A 105 14.30 2.52 -3.89
CA ALA A 105 14.33 2.11 -2.48
C ALA A 105 13.07 1.37 -2.05
N ALA A 106 11.97 1.44 -2.78
CA ALA A 106 10.68 0.84 -2.44
C ALA A 106 10.78 -0.67 -2.16
N GLY A 107 9.71 -1.22 -1.56
CA GLY A 107 9.63 -2.65 -1.26
C GLY A 107 9.54 -2.97 0.23
N LEU A 108 9.35 -1.98 1.10
CA LEU A 108 9.16 -2.21 2.54
C LEU A 108 7.86 -2.99 2.81
N TRP A 109 6.74 -2.59 2.22
CA TRP A 109 5.46 -3.27 2.35
C TRP A 109 5.49 -4.75 1.92
N PRO A 110 5.95 -5.13 0.70
CA PRO A 110 6.06 -6.53 0.33
C PRO A 110 7.04 -7.32 1.21
N ALA A 111 8.10 -6.68 1.73
CA ALA A 111 9.03 -7.33 2.66
C ALA A 111 8.36 -7.63 4.01
N GLU A 112 7.57 -6.70 4.57
CA GLU A 112 6.81 -6.90 5.80
C GLU A 112 5.72 -7.97 5.64
N LEU A 113 5.02 -7.99 4.50
CA LEU A 113 4.09 -9.09 4.18
C LEU A 113 4.80 -10.44 4.08
N ALA A 114 5.98 -10.49 3.47
CA ALA A 114 6.78 -11.71 3.38
C ALA A 114 7.23 -12.19 4.77
N ILE A 115 7.66 -11.28 5.65
CA ILE A 115 7.99 -11.57 7.05
C ILE A 115 6.76 -12.11 7.76
N MET A 116 5.62 -11.41 7.70
CA MET A 116 4.37 -11.83 8.33
C MET A 116 3.93 -13.21 7.85
N SER A 117 3.99 -13.47 6.54
CA SER A 117 3.61 -14.76 5.98
C SER A 117 4.47 -15.94 6.47
N SER A 118 5.66 -15.64 7.00
CA SER A 118 6.59 -16.65 7.52
C SER A 118 6.35 -16.95 9.00
N TYR A 119 5.93 -15.95 9.76
CA TYR A 119 5.63 -16.11 11.18
C TYR A 119 4.17 -16.52 11.45
N ALA A 120 3.26 -16.25 10.51
CA ALA A 120 1.86 -16.55 10.69
C ALA A 120 1.62 -18.09 10.70
N PRO A 121 1.00 -18.64 11.76
CA PRO A 121 0.52 -20.03 11.73
C PRO A 121 -0.43 -20.22 10.54
N LYS A 122 -0.41 -21.40 9.93
CA LYS A 122 -1.25 -21.71 8.74
C LYS A 122 -2.74 -21.46 9.01
N GLU A 123 -3.20 -21.74 10.23
CA GLU A 123 -4.58 -21.58 10.69
C GLU A 123 -4.97 -20.09 10.87
N LYS A 124 -4.01 -19.21 11.06
CA LYS A 124 -4.23 -17.78 11.31
C LYS A 124 -3.72 -16.87 10.17
N LEU A 125 -3.25 -17.46 9.07
CA LEU A 125 -2.67 -16.69 7.94
C LEU A 125 -3.63 -15.62 7.44
N GLY A 126 -4.88 -15.95 7.17
CA GLY A 126 -5.88 -15.01 6.69
C GLY A 126 -6.11 -13.85 7.63
N PHE A 127 -6.23 -14.13 8.94
CA PHE A 127 -6.36 -13.11 9.95
C PHE A 127 -5.14 -12.17 9.99
N CYS A 128 -3.92 -12.73 9.97
CA CYS A 128 -2.69 -11.93 9.97
C CYS A 128 -2.59 -11.04 8.74
N MET A 129 -2.92 -11.55 7.54
CA MET A 129 -2.96 -10.75 6.32
C MET A 129 -4.02 -9.65 6.38
N GLY A 130 -5.18 -9.94 6.97
CA GLY A 130 -6.24 -8.96 7.21
C GLY A 130 -5.80 -7.84 8.17
N VAL A 131 -5.13 -8.18 9.27
CA VAL A 131 -4.59 -7.19 10.23
C VAL A 131 -3.55 -6.29 9.56
N MET A 132 -2.64 -6.87 8.76
CA MET A 132 -1.64 -6.10 8.02
C MET A 132 -2.30 -5.14 7.02
N GLN A 133 -3.32 -5.59 6.29
CA GLN A 133 -4.07 -4.74 5.36
C GLN A 133 -4.87 -3.65 6.09
N GLY A 134 -5.51 -3.99 7.21
CA GLY A 134 -6.21 -3.02 8.07
C GLY A 134 -5.25 -1.94 8.58
N ALA A 135 -4.05 -2.33 8.99
CA ALA A 135 -2.99 -1.41 9.42
C ALA A 135 -2.54 -0.47 8.29
N LEU A 136 -2.34 -1.02 7.08
CA LEU A 136 -2.01 -0.23 5.89
C LEU A 136 -3.10 0.81 5.61
N THR A 137 -4.36 0.39 5.64
CA THR A 137 -5.52 1.27 5.41
C THR A 137 -5.63 2.33 6.50
N ALA A 138 -5.50 1.96 7.77
CA ALA A 138 -5.54 2.90 8.90
C ALA A 138 -4.44 3.97 8.78
N GLY A 139 -3.20 3.57 8.48
CA GLY A 139 -2.10 4.49 8.23
C GLY A 139 -2.37 5.41 7.04
N GLY A 140 -2.96 4.86 5.95
CA GLY A 140 -3.36 5.63 4.78
C GLY A 140 -4.41 6.70 5.05
N VAL A 141 -5.30 6.49 6.02
CA VAL A 141 -6.31 7.47 6.45
C VAL A 141 -5.70 8.50 7.41
N ILE A 142 -4.91 8.05 8.37
CA ILE A 142 -4.29 8.91 9.39
C ILE A 142 -3.21 9.82 8.77
N GLY A 143 -2.47 9.31 7.77
CA GLY A 143 -1.34 10.02 7.17
C GLY A 143 -1.66 11.41 6.64
N PRO A 144 -2.62 11.59 5.73
CA PRO A 144 -3.00 12.90 5.21
C PRO A 144 -3.47 13.87 6.31
N LEU A 145 -4.17 13.39 7.33
CA LEU A 145 -4.60 14.20 8.47
C LEU A 145 -3.38 14.72 9.27
N LEU A 146 -2.46 13.83 9.63
CA LEU A 146 -1.22 14.21 10.28
C LEU A 146 -0.37 15.14 9.40
N GLY A 147 -0.30 14.85 8.10
CA GLY A 147 0.45 15.66 7.15
C GLY A 147 -0.08 17.08 7.05
N GLY A 148 -1.42 17.26 7.04
CA GLY A 148 -2.07 18.58 7.06
C GLY A 148 -1.70 19.39 8.29
N VAL A 149 -1.78 18.81 9.48
CA VAL A 149 -1.40 19.44 10.73
C VAL A 149 0.10 19.79 10.73
N LEU A 150 0.96 18.85 10.39
CA LEU A 150 2.41 19.07 10.37
C LEU A 150 2.83 20.14 9.35
N ALA A 151 2.24 20.12 8.16
CA ALA A 151 2.54 21.10 7.13
C ALA A 151 2.07 22.52 7.51
N SER A 152 0.94 22.64 8.21
CA SER A 152 0.43 23.93 8.67
C SER A 152 1.21 24.51 9.85
N VAL A 153 1.69 23.66 10.76
CA VAL A 153 2.38 24.09 11.99
C VAL A 153 3.89 24.27 11.75
N PHE A 154 4.53 23.32 11.07
CA PHE A 154 5.99 23.27 10.91
C PHE A 154 6.48 23.55 9.49
N GLY A 155 5.57 23.66 8.54
CA GLY A 155 5.90 23.80 7.13
C GLY A 155 6.16 22.48 6.42
N MET A 156 6.16 22.51 5.08
CA MET A 156 6.20 21.29 4.26
C MET A 156 7.57 20.60 4.31
N ARG A 157 8.68 21.34 4.35
CA ARG A 157 10.04 20.78 4.43
C ARG A 157 10.25 19.98 5.71
N VAL A 158 9.81 20.55 6.85
CA VAL A 158 9.92 19.87 8.14
C VAL A 158 9.06 18.61 8.18
N SER A 159 7.92 18.61 7.51
CA SER A 159 7.07 17.40 7.38
C SER A 159 7.79 16.25 6.66
N PHE A 160 8.63 16.55 5.64
CA PHE A 160 9.50 15.54 5.02
C PHE A 160 10.54 14.98 6.02
N PHE A 161 11.16 15.84 6.85
CA PHE A 161 12.12 15.37 7.85
C PHE A 161 11.46 14.55 8.95
N ILE A 162 10.24 14.90 9.38
CA ILE A 162 9.46 14.10 10.35
C ILE A 162 9.14 12.73 9.77
N SER A 163 8.72 12.67 8.50
CA SER A 163 8.47 11.39 7.80
C SER A 163 9.75 10.56 7.69
N ALA A 164 10.87 11.18 7.36
CA ALA A 164 12.17 10.51 7.30
C ALA A 164 12.55 9.93 8.65
N GLY A 165 12.35 10.69 9.74
CA GLY A 165 12.58 10.26 11.11
C GLY A 165 11.67 9.08 11.52
N ALA A 166 10.39 9.14 11.18
CA ALA A 166 9.46 8.04 11.43
C ALA A 166 9.86 6.76 10.67
N LEU A 167 10.26 6.86 9.40
CA LEU A 167 10.77 5.74 8.62
C LEU A 167 12.08 5.18 9.18
N ALA A 168 12.98 6.03 9.64
CA ALA A 168 14.20 5.62 10.33
C ALA A 168 13.89 4.89 11.65
N LEU A 169 12.92 5.38 12.43
CA LEU A 169 12.45 4.73 13.66
C LEU A 169 11.86 3.35 13.38
N ILE A 170 10.98 3.21 12.39
CA ILE A 170 10.42 1.92 11.96
C ILE A 170 11.55 0.95 11.59
N THR A 171 12.53 1.45 10.84
CA THR A 171 13.68 0.64 10.42
C THR A 171 14.50 0.17 11.62
N LEU A 172 14.72 1.03 12.60
CA LEU A 172 15.41 0.69 13.84
C LEU A 172 14.62 -0.34 14.65
N ILE A 173 13.30 -0.16 14.79
CA ILE A 173 12.42 -1.14 15.44
C ILE A 173 12.48 -2.49 14.72
N THR A 174 12.46 -2.49 13.39
CA THR A 174 12.60 -3.71 12.60
C THR A 174 13.96 -4.37 12.83
N LEU A 175 15.03 -3.58 12.89
CA LEU A 175 16.40 -4.08 13.11
C LEU A 175 16.56 -4.74 14.48
N ILE A 176 15.99 -4.13 15.54
CA ILE A 176 16.18 -4.58 16.92
C ILE A 176 15.19 -5.72 17.25
N PHE A 177 13.92 -5.55 16.98
CA PHE A 177 12.87 -6.43 17.52
C PHE A 177 12.42 -7.54 16.57
N ILE A 178 12.59 -7.38 15.24
CA ILE A 178 12.20 -8.43 14.30
C ILE A 178 13.41 -9.33 14.05
N LYS A 179 13.25 -10.60 14.33
CA LYS A 179 14.27 -11.62 13.99
C LYS A 179 14.09 -12.02 12.52
N GLU A 180 15.15 -12.52 11.89
CA GLU A 180 15.01 -13.17 10.58
C GLU A 180 14.18 -14.45 10.76
N PRO A 181 13.15 -14.70 9.96
CA PRO A 181 12.42 -15.95 10.02
C PRO A 181 13.39 -17.14 9.88
N PRO A 182 13.30 -18.14 10.78
CA PRO A 182 14.22 -19.27 10.74
C PRO A 182 14.15 -19.93 9.37
N ARG A 183 15.31 -20.09 8.76
CA ARG A 183 15.46 -20.95 7.58
C ARG A 183 15.65 -22.36 8.13
N GLU A 184 14.68 -23.23 7.93
CA GLU A 184 14.84 -24.64 8.27
C GLU A 184 16.09 -25.16 7.57
N ALA A 185 16.96 -25.83 8.34
CA ALA A 185 18.11 -26.53 7.77
C ALA A 185 17.57 -27.65 6.86
N LYS A 186 17.68 -27.44 5.57
CA LYS A 186 17.15 -28.37 4.57
C LYS A 186 18.09 -29.55 4.39
N THR A 187 17.55 -30.74 4.35
CA THR A 187 18.28 -31.93 3.91
C THR A 187 18.73 -31.75 2.45
N PRO A 188 19.77 -32.49 1.98
CA PRO A 188 20.20 -32.42 0.58
C PRO A 188 19.07 -32.61 -0.43
N GLU A 189 18.12 -33.48 -0.13
CA GLU A 189 16.94 -33.76 -0.94
C GLU A 189 15.96 -32.57 -0.94
N GLN A 190 15.71 -31.97 0.23
CA GLN A 190 14.91 -30.76 0.36
C GLN A 190 15.59 -29.56 -0.30
N LEU A 191 16.92 -29.53 -0.34
CA LEU A 191 17.68 -28.48 -1.05
C LEU A 191 17.52 -28.59 -2.57
N ALA A 192 17.49 -29.81 -3.10
CA ALA A 192 17.24 -30.07 -4.52
C ALA A 192 15.82 -29.64 -4.90
N LEU A 193 14.79 -30.05 -4.13
CA LEU A 193 13.41 -29.65 -4.30
C LEU A 193 13.22 -28.13 -4.21
N ALA A 194 13.92 -27.47 -3.29
CA ALA A 194 13.88 -26.01 -3.14
C ALA A 194 14.51 -25.29 -4.36
N LYS A 195 15.61 -25.82 -4.92
CA LYS A 195 16.20 -25.30 -6.16
C LYS A 195 15.27 -25.47 -7.36
N GLU A 196 14.52 -26.57 -7.42
CA GLU A 196 13.49 -26.75 -8.44
C GLU A 196 12.32 -25.80 -8.23
N ALA A 197 11.86 -25.63 -7.00
CA ALA A 197 10.83 -24.67 -6.64
C ALA A 197 11.22 -23.21 -7.01
N GLU A 198 12.50 -22.83 -6.86
CA GLU A 198 13.00 -21.51 -7.31
C GLU A 198 12.93 -21.32 -8.84
N LYS A 199 13.01 -22.41 -9.62
CA LYS A 199 12.90 -22.35 -11.09
C LYS A 199 11.45 -22.18 -11.57
N VAL A 200 10.47 -22.41 -10.70
CA VAL A 200 9.05 -22.26 -11.04
C VAL A 200 8.80 -20.82 -11.48
N ASN A 201 8.32 -20.66 -12.71
CA ASN A 201 7.88 -19.37 -13.19
C ASN A 201 6.49 -19.09 -12.64
N LEU A 202 6.41 -18.23 -11.60
CA LEU A 202 5.17 -17.88 -10.92
C LEU A 202 4.09 -17.36 -11.88
N LEU A 203 4.47 -16.66 -12.96
CA LEU A 203 3.53 -16.13 -13.95
C LEU A 203 2.91 -17.22 -14.84
N LYS A 204 3.54 -18.41 -14.92
CA LYS A 204 2.96 -19.57 -15.61
C LYS A 204 1.93 -20.31 -14.78
N VAL A 205 1.84 -20.05 -13.47
CA VAL A 205 0.80 -20.62 -12.59
C VAL A 205 -0.49 -19.85 -12.83
N PRO A 206 -1.55 -20.48 -13.42
CA PRO A 206 -2.74 -19.75 -13.88
C PRO A 206 -3.44 -18.97 -12.75
N MET A 207 -3.48 -19.53 -11.55
CA MET A 207 -4.12 -18.89 -10.41
C MET A 207 -3.34 -17.65 -9.94
N ILE A 208 -2.01 -17.70 -9.92
CA ILE A 208 -1.16 -16.57 -9.55
C ILE A 208 -1.35 -15.45 -10.58
N ARG A 209 -1.27 -15.78 -11.87
CA ARG A 209 -1.45 -14.81 -12.94
C ARG A 209 -2.80 -14.10 -12.84
N ARG A 210 -3.90 -14.87 -12.68
CA ARG A 210 -5.25 -14.28 -12.51
C ARG A 210 -5.36 -13.37 -11.30
N MET A 211 -4.70 -13.72 -10.18
CA MET A 211 -4.71 -12.85 -8.98
C MET A 211 -3.95 -11.53 -9.22
N LEU A 212 -2.85 -11.58 -9.95
CA LEU A 212 -2.11 -10.37 -10.32
C LEU A 212 -2.89 -9.50 -11.33
N GLU A 213 -3.50 -10.11 -12.33
CA GLU A 213 -4.40 -9.43 -13.28
C GLU A 213 -5.58 -8.76 -12.55
N CYS A 214 -6.23 -9.47 -11.64
CA CYS A 214 -7.28 -8.89 -10.78
C CYS A 214 -6.75 -7.69 -9.97
N ALA A 215 -5.55 -7.77 -9.42
CA ALA A 215 -4.97 -6.68 -8.65
C ALA A 215 -4.73 -5.42 -9.50
N VAL A 216 -4.25 -5.58 -10.75
CA VAL A 216 -4.12 -4.46 -11.71
C VAL A 216 -5.48 -3.81 -11.97
N VAL A 217 -6.49 -4.61 -12.33
CA VAL A 217 -7.83 -4.10 -12.67
C VAL A 217 -8.49 -3.40 -11.48
N ILE A 218 -8.37 -3.99 -10.29
CA ILE A 218 -8.92 -3.39 -9.06
C ILE A 218 -8.24 -2.05 -8.76
N GLN A 219 -6.91 -1.99 -8.85
CA GLN A 219 -6.17 -0.75 -8.57
C GLN A 219 -6.50 0.33 -9.59
N MET A 220 -6.57 0.00 -10.86
CA MET A 220 -7.00 0.91 -11.93
C MET A 220 -8.41 1.44 -11.67
N ALA A 221 -9.35 0.59 -11.30
CA ALA A 221 -10.73 1.00 -10.98
C ALA A 221 -10.76 2.00 -9.80
N ILE A 222 -9.96 1.78 -8.76
CA ILE A 222 -9.87 2.68 -7.61
C ILE A 222 -9.33 4.04 -8.02
N LEU A 223 -8.23 4.08 -8.78
CA LEU A 223 -7.59 5.32 -9.19
C LEU A 223 -8.48 6.14 -10.14
N ILE A 224 -9.24 5.48 -11.02
CA ILE A 224 -10.21 6.15 -11.90
C ILE A 224 -11.39 6.71 -11.10
N LEU A 225 -11.89 5.96 -10.11
CA LEU A 225 -13.04 6.40 -9.32
C LEU A 225 -12.72 7.55 -8.36
N GLN A 226 -11.50 7.68 -7.91
CA GLN A 226 -11.13 8.67 -6.88
C GLN A 226 -11.44 10.12 -7.27
N PRO A 227 -11.04 10.64 -8.46
CA PRO A 227 -11.41 11.99 -8.88
C PRO A 227 -12.91 12.13 -9.15
N ILE A 228 -13.55 11.09 -9.70
CA ILE A 228 -14.99 11.08 -9.99
C ILE A 228 -15.80 11.24 -8.70
N LEU A 229 -15.43 10.51 -7.64
CA LEU A 229 -16.08 10.60 -6.34
C LEU A 229 -15.94 12.01 -5.73
N THR A 230 -14.81 12.68 -5.91
CA THR A 230 -14.60 14.05 -5.43
C THR A 230 -15.54 15.04 -6.15
N LEU A 231 -15.69 14.91 -7.47
CA LEU A 231 -16.63 15.73 -8.25
C LEU A 231 -18.08 15.45 -7.86
N TYR A 232 -18.43 14.18 -7.63
CA TYR A 232 -19.77 13.81 -7.18
C TYR A 232 -20.10 14.34 -5.78
N VAL A 233 -19.14 14.38 -4.86
CA VAL A 233 -19.31 15.06 -3.55
C VAL A 233 -19.59 16.55 -3.74
N ALA A 234 -18.92 17.22 -4.69
CA ALA A 234 -19.18 18.62 -5.02
C ALA A 234 -20.61 18.83 -5.53
N GLU A 235 -21.08 17.95 -6.40
CA GLU A 235 -22.45 17.99 -6.94
C GLU A 235 -23.48 17.79 -5.83
N LEU A 236 -23.30 16.81 -4.95
CA LEU A 236 -24.20 16.54 -3.83
C LEU A 236 -24.22 17.64 -2.77
N HIS A 237 -23.13 18.39 -2.63
CA HIS A 237 -23.03 19.50 -1.69
C HIS A 237 -23.55 20.83 -2.27
N HIS A 238 -23.85 20.88 -3.58
CA HIS A 238 -24.28 22.07 -4.32
C HIS A 238 -23.36 23.27 -4.16
N SER A 239 -22.08 23.08 -3.79
CA SER A 239 -21.09 24.12 -3.58
C SER A 239 -19.68 23.55 -3.75
N MET A 240 -18.78 24.35 -4.29
CA MET A 240 -17.35 24.03 -4.33
C MET A 240 -16.61 24.38 -3.04
N GLU A 241 -17.29 25.07 -2.13
CA GLU A 241 -16.72 25.43 -0.83
C GLU A 241 -16.54 24.17 0.04
N ASN A 242 -15.40 24.03 0.64
CA ASN A 242 -15.04 22.91 1.51
C ASN A 242 -15.10 21.48 0.87
N VAL A 243 -15.25 21.35 -0.45
CA VAL A 243 -15.36 20.06 -1.14
C VAL A 243 -14.17 19.14 -0.86
N ILE A 244 -12.97 19.70 -0.79
CA ILE A 244 -11.75 18.91 -0.50
C ILE A 244 -11.84 18.28 0.89
N MET A 245 -12.29 19.04 1.89
CA MET A 245 -12.46 18.55 3.26
C MET A 245 -13.58 17.51 3.34
N LEU A 246 -14.73 17.76 2.72
CA LEU A 246 -15.87 16.85 2.70
C LEU A 246 -15.54 15.54 1.98
N SER A 247 -14.88 15.61 0.83
CA SER A 247 -14.40 14.43 0.10
C SER A 247 -13.41 13.62 0.95
N GLY A 248 -12.47 14.30 1.61
CA GLY A 248 -11.54 13.67 2.54
C GLY A 248 -12.24 12.94 3.69
N MET A 249 -13.27 13.55 4.29
CA MET A 249 -14.09 12.91 5.33
C MET A 249 -14.81 11.67 4.81
N VAL A 250 -15.46 11.77 3.65
CA VAL A 250 -16.19 10.63 3.03
C VAL A 250 -15.23 9.49 2.69
N PHE A 251 -14.06 9.78 2.12
CA PHE A 251 -13.03 8.76 1.86
C PHE A 251 -12.53 8.11 3.15
N SER A 252 -12.35 8.91 4.21
CA SER A 252 -11.88 8.41 5.50
C SER A 252 -12.88 7.44 6.14
N LEU A 253 -14.19 7.62 5.94
CA LEU A 253 -15.21 6.67 6.41
C LEU A 253 -15.04 5.28 5.76
N GLY A 254 -14.81 5.22 4.45
CA GLY A 254 -14.52 3.97 3.75
C GLY A 254 -13.23 3.31 4.24
N GLY A 255 -12.18 4.11 4.46
CA GLY A 255 -10.92 3.65 5.03
C GLY A 255 -11.07 3.13 6.45
N PHE A 256 -11.80 3.82 7.31
CA PHE A 256 -12.08 3.39 8.68
C PHE A 256 -12.87 2.07 8.72
N ALA A 257 -13.93 1.96 7.92
CA ALA A 257 -14.69 0.73 7.73
C ALA A 257 -13.77 -0.42 7.28
N GLY A 258 -12.88 -0.14 6.34
CA GLY A 258 -11.90 -1.09 5.82
C GLY A 258 -10.90 -1.57 6.87
N ALA A 259 -10.37 -0.67 7.69
CA ALA A 259 -9.42 -1.04 8.75
C ALA A 259 -10.04 -2.03 9.75
N ILE A 260 -11.32 -1.86 10.10
CA ILE A 260 -12.03 -2.74 11.02
C ILE A 260 -12.41 -4.07 10.36
N SER A 261 -12.88 -4.04 9.12
CA SER A 261 -13.44 -5.23 8.47
C SER A 261 -12.39 -6.16 7.85
N ALA A 262 -11.21 -5.66 7.48
CA ALA A 262 -10.17 -6.47 6.85
C ALA A 262 -9.75 -7.71 7.67
N PRO A 263 -9.51 -7.64 9.01
CA PRO A 263 -9.23 -8.82 9.82
C PRO A 263 -10.40 -9.83 9.88
N LEU A 264 -11.65 -9.33 9.84
CA LEU A 264 -12.84 -10.18 9.85
C LEU A 264 -12.96 -10.98 8.56
N TRP A 265 -12.76 -10.32 7.40
CA TRP A 265 -12.71 -11.00 6.10
C TRP A 265 -11.55 -11.99 6.01
N GLY A 266 -10.41 -11.67 6.61
CA GLY A 266 -9.27 -12.58 6.72
C GLY A 266 -9.64 -13.86 7.49
N ARG A 267 -10.37 -13.75 8.60
CA ARG A 267 -10.90 -14.90 9.37
C ARG A 267 -11.95 -15.68 8.57
N TYR A 268 -12.89 -14.98 7.96
CA TYR A 268 -13.92 -15.60 7.13
C TYR A 268 -13.30 -16.41 5.98
N GLY A 269 -12.30 -15.83 5.30
CA GLY A 269 -11.57 -16.53 4.23
C GLY A 269 -10.80 -17.76 4.70
N GLN A 270 -10.33 -17.77 5.95
CA GLN A 270 -9.67 -18.93 6.54
C GLN A 270 -10.62 -20.11 6.71
N SER A 271 -11.88 -19.87 7.10
CA SER A 271 -12.87 -20.91 7.34
C SER A 271 -13.66 -21.33 6.09
N HIS A 272 -13.97 -20.39 5.18
CA HIS A 272 -14.84 -20.62 4.03
C HIS A 272 -14.12 -20.61 2.67
N GLY A 273 -12.79 -20.36 2.68
CA GLY A 273 -11.95 -20.30 1.49
C GLY A 273 -11.76 -18.88 0.93
N PHE A 274 -10.50 -18.54 0.66
CA PHE A 274 -10.12 -17.19 0.24
C PHE A 274 -10.65 -16.79 -1.14
N PHE A 275 -10.78 -17.73 -2.07
CA PHE A 275 -11.33 -17.44 -3.38
C PHE A 275 -12.81 -17.04 -3.29
N ARG A 276 -13.61 -17.80 -2.53
CA ARG A 276 -15.01 -17.46 -2.28
C ARG A 276 -15.15 -16.11 -1.59
N THR A 277 -14.32 -15.85 -0.60
CA THR A 277 -14.31 -14.55 0.12
C THR A 277 -14.00 -13.40 -0.83
N MET A 278 -12.99 -13.55 -1.69
CA MET A 278 -12.65 -12.56 -2.70
C MET A 278 -13.84 -12.27 -3.63
N CYS A 279 -14.51 -13.32 -4.11
CA CYS A 279 -15.69 -13.14 -4.99
C CYS A 279 -16.83 -12.41 -4.26
N ILE A 280 -17.13 -12.75 -3.00
CA ILE A 280 -18.17 -12.08 -2.19
C ILE A 280 -17.81 -10.61 -1.98
N THR A 281 -16.57 -10.33 -1.60
CA THR A 281 -16.14 -8.96 -1.32
C THR A 281 -16.08 -8.10 -2.57
N LEU A 282 -15.64 -8.63 -3.70
CA LEU A 282 -15.68 -7.92 -4.99
C LEU A 282 -17.11 -7.68 -5.48
N ALA A 283 -17.96 -8.70 -5.43
CA ALA A 283 -19.36 -8.57 -5.83
C ALA A 283 -20.10 -7.56 -4.93
N GLY A 284 -19.90 -7.63 -3.61
CA GLY A 284 -20.46 -6.66 -2.66
C GLY A 284 -19.97 -5.24 -2.92
N THR A 285 -18.66 -5.05 -3.14
CA THR A 285 -18.08 -3.74 -3.48
C THR A 285 -18.70 -3.20 -4.77
N GLY A 286 -18.74 -4.02 -5.85
CA GLY A 286 -19.31 -3.60 -7.13
C GLY A 286 -20.79 -3.25 -7.03
N PHE A 287 -21.57 -4.04 -6.30
CA PHE A 287 -23.00 -3.75 -6.05
C PHE A 287 -23.21 -2.43 -5.32
N ILE A 288 -22.44 -2.18 -4.24
CA ILE A 288 -22.53 -0.92 -3.49
C ILE A 288 -22.07 0.26 -4.35
N LEU A 289 -21.05 0.12 -5.17
CA LEU A 289 -20.60 1.17 -6.10
C LEU A 289 -21.72 1.56 -7.10
N ILE A 290 -22.49 0.58 -7.59
CA ILE A 290 -23.66 0.86 -8.45
C ILE A 290 -24.72 1.62 -7.66
N ILE A 291 -25.01 1.22 -6.43
CA ILE A 291 -26.01 1.90 -5.59
C ILE A 291 -25.54 3.31 -5.22
N GLN A 292 -24.25 3.57 -5.11
CA GLN A 292 -23.68 4.89 -4.80
C GLN A 292 -24.00 5.96 -5.87
N SER A 293 -24.42 5.59 -7.06
CA SER A 293 -24.87 6.54 -8.10
C SER A 293 -26.29 7.08 -7.90
N ILE A 294 -27.05 6.50 -6.94
CA ILE A 294 -28.47 6.84 -6.74
C ILE A 294 -28.70 7.99 -5.72
N PRO A 295 -27.92 8.12 -4.64
CA PRO A 295 -28.20 9.10 -3.59
C PRO A 295 -28.15 10.55 -4.08
N ASN A 296 -29.13 11.33 -3.61
CA ASN A 296 -29.20 12.77 -3.84
C ASN A 296 -28.72 13.58 -2.61
N THR A 297 -28.15 12.92 -1.61
CA THR A 297 -27.65 13.57 -0.39
C THR A 297 -26.26 13.08 -0.02
N LEU A 298 -25.42 13.98 0.45
CA LEU A 298 -24.06 13.67 0.91
C LEU A 298 -24.05 12.63 2.04
N THR A 299 -25.04 12.69 2.96
CA THR A 299 -25.14 11.73 4.08
C THR A 299 -25.39 10.31 3.58
N SER A 300 -26.33 10.11 2.66
CA SER A 300 -26.63 8.79 2.09
C SER A 300 -25.43 8.24 1.34
N PHE A 301 -24.73 9.10 0.58
CA PHE A 301 -23.50 8.74 -0.11
C PHE A 301 -22.38 8.33 0.87
N ALA A 302 -22.19 9.08 1.95
CA ALA A 302 -21.19 8.77 2.99
C ALA A 302 -21.47 7.42 3.69
N ILE A 303 -22.74 7.10 3.96
CA ILE A 303 -23.13 5.78 4.51
C ILE A 303 -22.78 4.66 3.52
N LEU A 304 -23.11 4.83 2.24
CA LEU A 304 -22.78 3.84 1.22
C LEU A 304 -21.25 3.69 1.03
N GLN A 305 -20.50 4.79 1.15
CA GLN A 305 -19.03 4.75 1.12
C GLN A 305 -18.47 3.95 2.30
N PHE A 306 -19.04 4.11 3.49
CA PHE A 306 -18.68 3.28 4.64
C PHE A 306 -18.97 1.80 4.38
N VAL A 307 -20.15 1.46 3.86
CA VAL A 307 -20.53 0.08 3.52
C VAL A 307 -19.64 -0.49 2.42
N CYS A 308 -19.32 0.31 1.40
CA CYS A 308 -18.37 -0.06 0.34
C CYS A 308 -17.00 -0.44 0.93
N GLY A 309 -16.49 0.38 1.86
CA GLY A 309 -15.24 0.11 2.59
C GLY A 309 -15.25 -1.21 3.36
N LEU A 310 -16.39 -1.58 3.98
CA LEU A 310 -16.53 -2.86 4.68
C LEU A 310 -16.31 -4.05 3.74
N PHE A 311 -16.85 -4.03 2.53
CA PHE A 311 -16.66 -5.11 1.57
C PHE A 311 -15.27 -5.07 0.92
N TYR A 312 -14.87 -3.91 0.42
CA TYR A 312 -13.61 -3.75 -0.30
C TYR A 312 -12.38 -4.26 0.49
N ALA A 313 -12.38 -4.07 1.79
CA ALA A 313 -11.27 -4.45 2.66
C ALA A 313 -10.96 -5.96 2.70
N GLY A 314 -11.88 -6.81 2.27
CA GLY A 314 -11.65 -8.26 2.19
C GLY A 314 -10.91 -8.72 0.94
N VAL A 315 -10.78 -7.87 -0.07
CA VAL A 315 -10.23 -8.23 -1.39
C VAL A 315 -8.73 -8.56 -1.28
N TYR A 316 -7.90 -7.61 -0.86
CA TYR A 316 -6.45 -7.80 -0.81
C TYR A 316 -5.97 -8.85 0.21
N PRO A 317 -6.53 -8.96 1.42
CA PRO A 317 -6.21 -10.06 2.31
C PRO A 317 -6.47 -11.44 1.70
N SER A 318 -7.56 -11.56 0.94
CA SER A 318 -7.90 -12.79 0.23
C SER A 318 -6.92 -13.11 -0.89
N ILE A 319 -6.60 -12.12 -1.75
CA ILE A 319 -5.60 -12.27 -2.82
C ILE A 319 -4.25 -12.65 -2.23
N ASN A 320 -3.76 -11.92 -1.24
CA ASN A 320 -2.47 -12.17 -0.60
C ASN A 320 -2.41 -13.58 0.01
N SER A 321 -3.50 -14.03 0.66
CA SER A 321 -3.57 -15.37 1.23
C SER A 321 -3.60 -16.47 0.16
N ILE A 322 -4.27 -16.26 -0.97
CA ILE A 322 -4.26 -17.17 -2.12
C ILE A 322 -2.84 -17.26 -2.69
N LEU A 323 -2.18 -16.11 -2.90
CA LEU A 323 -0.83 -16.06 -3.42
C LEU A 323 0.16 -16.82 -2.53
N VAL A 324 0.07 -16.65 -1.21
CA VAL A 324 0.91 -17.39 -0.24
C VAL A 324 0.65 -18.89 -0.30
N LYS A 325 -0.62 -19.31 -0.39
CA LYS A 325 -0.97 -20.74 -0.45
C LYS A 325 -0.57 -21.42 -1.77
N LYS A 326 -0.48 -20.66 -2.86
CA LYS A 326 -0.18 -21.18 -4.22
C LYS A 326 1.28 -20.97 -4.63
N SER A 327 2.08 -20.26 -3.85
CA SER A 327 3.51 -20.06 -4.11
C SER A 327 4.38 -20.91 -3.17
N PRO A 328 5.55 -21.39 -3.67
CA PRO A 328 6.54 -22.00 -2.81
C PRO A 328 7.01 -21.03 -1.72
N ALA A 329 7.34 -21.56 -0.55
CA ALA A 329 7.82 -20.75 0.58
C ALA A 329 9.09 -19.95 0.24
N GLU A 330 9.91 -20.48 -0.67
CA GLU A 330 11.16 -19.94 -1.19
C GLU A 330 10.93 -18.71 -2.09
N GLN A 331 9.74 -18.54 -2.65
CA GLN A 331 9.41 -17.45 -3.58
C GLN A 331 8.37 -16.44 -3.00
N ARG A 332 8.14 -16.44 -1.70
CA ARG A 332 7.17 -15.54 -1.07
C ARG A 332 7.53 -14.07 -1.21
N GLY A 333 8.81 -13.73 -1.10
CA GLY A 333 9.25 -12.35 -1.36
C GLY A 333 9.00 -11.92 -2.80
N ARG A 334 9.32 -12.81 -3.74
CA ARG A 334 9.08 -12.56 -5.18
C ARG A 334 7.60 -12.39 -5.50
N ILE A 335 6.71 -13.22 -4.91
CA ILE A 335 5.27 -13.11 -5.17
C ILE A 335 4.67 -11.83 -4.63
N PHE A 336 5.09 -11.38 -3.43
CA PHE A 336 4.65 -10.10 -2.90
C PHE A 336 5.24 -8.90 -3.67
N GLY A 337 6.49 -9.05 -4.18
CA GLY A 337 7.07 -8.07 -5.10
C GLY A 337 6.28 -7.94 -6.41
N LEU A 338 5.86 -9.07 -7.00
CA LEU A 338 5.00 -9.08 -8.18
C LEU A 338 3.61 -8.49 -7.90
N MET A 339 3.03 -8.80 -6.73
CA MET A 339 1.76 -8.24 -6.31
C MET A 339 1.85 -6.72 -6.14
N PHE A 340 2.91 -6.23 -5.51
CA PHE A 340 3.15 -4.79 -5.38
C PHE A 340 3.36 -4.13 -6.74
N ALA A 341 4.12 -4.76 -7.65
CA ALA A 341 4.28 -4.27 -9.01
C ALA A 341 2.94 -4.18 -9.76
N ALA A 342 2.08 -5.21 -9.62
CA ALA A 342 0.74 -5.20 -10.21
C ALA A 342 -0.12 -4.03 -9.71
N GLN A 343 -0.05 -3.73 -8.41
CA GLN A 343 -0.74 -2.57 -7.83
C GLN A 343 -0.17 -1.22 -8.30
N GLN A 344 1.12 -1.15 -8.65
CA GLN A 344 1.73 0.09 -9.14
C GLN A 344 1.47 0.34 -10.63
N ILE A 345 1.13 -0.71 -11.39
CA ILE A 345 0.78 -0.62 -12.82
C ILE A 345 -0.69 -0.20 -13.01
N GLY A 346 -1.60 -0.67 -12.15
CA GLY A 346 -3.02 -0.30 -12.17
C GLY A 346 -3.27 1.05 -11.56
#